data_eaa05262cfb2c7893b223d805acc27c7
#
_entry.id   eaa05262cfb2c7893b223d805acc27c7
#
_cell.length_a   1.000
_cell.length_b   1.000
_cell.length_c   1.000
_cell.angle_alpha   90.00
_cell.angle_beta   90.00
_cell.angle_gamma   90.00
#
_symmetry.space_group_name_H-M   'P 1'
#
loop_
_entity.id
_entity.type
_entity.pdbx_description
1 polymer ?
#
loop_
_entity_poly.entity_id
_entity_poly.type
_entity_poly.pdbx_seq_one_letter_code
_entity_poly.pdbx_strand_id
1 'polypeptide(L)'
;LYQPNLEWMQKLTRTATGGGIKIGPASNFLQKFPGCEIELISLHGECREATVWFGSMAGPHTFRATVLPAGESLSEDPLSAWTNTTPTSCAYLFDPDPAIVRSGLLDVMAERNNLLRLDAEEEYLTADQIPTTAFVTAFKIEAVLSNSVKELKHYLRQSPSQHYEVKCRRISIEADVVRRQLPTGAEPPRVIIFAKVAGRGAIVVAHRITGAS
;
A
#
# COMPACT_ATOMS: atom_id res chain seq x y z
N LEU A 1 -20.53 -18.11 -9.79
CA LEU A 1 -20.03 -19.20 -8.94
C LEU A 1 -18.66 -19.59 -9.46
N TYR A 2 -17.62 -19.42 -8.61
CA TYR A 2 -16.28 -19.91 -8.93
C TYR A 2 -16.29 -21.43 -9.04
N GLN A 3 -15.65 -21.96 -10.08
CA GLN A 3 -15.33 -23.39 -10.18
C GLN A 3 -13.80 -23.52 -10.22
N PRO A 4 -13.22 -24.42 -9.39
CA PRO A 4 -13.85 -25.25 -8.36
C PRO A 4 -14.37 -24.43 -7.17
N ASN A 5 -15.39 -24.97 -6.46
CA ASN A 5 -15.96 -24.32 -5.28
C ASN A 5 -15.02 -24.37 -4.06
N LEU A 6 -15.30 -23.58 -3.04
CA LEU A 6 -14.45 -23.48 -1.84
C LEU A 6 -14.27 -24.83 -1.13
N GLU A 7 -15.34 -25.64 -1.02
CA GLU A 7 -15.30 -26.93 -0.35
C GLU A 7 -14.32 -27.90 -1.04
N TRP A 8 -14.33 -27.92 -2.37
CA TRP A 8 -13.39 -28.72 -3.15
C TRP A 8 -11.95 -28.26 -2.92
N MET A 9 -11.70 -26.94 -2.94
CA MET A 9 -10.37 -26.38 -2.67
C MET A 9 -9.89 -26.74 -1.27
N GLN A 10 -10.73 -26.60 -0.25
CA GLN A 10 -10.42 -26.99 1.12
C GLN A 10 -10.16 -28.49 1.28
N LYS A 11 -10.88 -29.35 0.54
CA LYS A 11 -10.61 -30.78 0.51
C LYS A 11 -9.24 -31.05 -0.10
N LEU A 12 -8.92 -30.39 -1.22
CA LEU A 12 -7.62 -30.55 -1.89
C LEU A 12 -6.47 -30.19 -0.95
N THR A 13 -6.54 -29.06 -0.22
CA THR A 13 -5.48 -28.64 0.70
C THR A 13 -5.23 -29.60 1.85
N ARG A 14 -6.21 -30.48 2.18
CA ARG A 14 -6.11 -31.48 3.26
C ARG A 14 -5.66 -32.86 2.77
N THR A 15 -5.85 -33.17 1.49
CA THR A 15 -5.63 -34.52 0.97
C THR A 15 -4.39 -34.65 0.08
N ALA A 16 -3.97 -33.59 -0.59
CA ALA A 16 -2.78 -33.61 -1.41
C ALA A 16 -1.51 -33.29 -0.60
N THR A 17 -0.38 -33.84 -1.01
CA THR A 17 0.93 -33.66 -0.34
C THR A 17 1.38 -32.21 -0.32
N GLY A 18 1.05 -31.45 -1.35
CA GLY A 18 1.34 -30.02 -1.46
C GLY A 18 0.92 -29.45 -2.81
N GLY A 19 0.81 -28.13 -2.88
CA GLY A 19 0.45 -27.46 -4.11
C GLY A 19 0.14 -25.98 -3.91
N GLY A 20 -0.28 -25.32 -5.00
CA GLY A 20 -0.74 -23.94 -5.02
C GLY A 20 -2.10 -23.83 -5.70
N ILE A 21 -2.99 -23.01 -5.12
CA ILE A 21 -4.28 -22.69 -5.71
C ILE A 21 -4.31 -21.18 -5.98
N LYS A 22 -4.40 -20.83 -7.26
CA LYS A 22 -4.57 -19.42 -7.65
C LYS A 22 -6.00 -18.96 -7.38
N ILE A 23 -6.14 -17.84 -6.69
CA ILE A 23 -7.42 -17.19 -6.40
C ILE A 23 -7.36 -15.71 -6.75
N GLY A 24 -8.51 -15.06 -6.92
CA GLY A 24 -8.52 -13.61 -7.14
C GLY A 24 -8.03 -12.85 -5.90
N PRO A 25 -7.23 -11.79 -6.03
CA PRO A 25 -6.70 -11.05 -4.90
C PRO A 25 -7.80 -10.34 -4.08
N ALA A 26 -8.96 -10.10 -4.67
CA ALA A 26 -10.14 -9.55 -3.99
C ALA A 26 -10.96 -10.59 -3.22
N SER A 27 -10.59 -11.88 -3.31
CA SER A 27 -11.30 -12.94 -2.60
C SER A 27 -11.14 -12.79 -1.09
N ASN A 28 -12.20 -13.07 -0.36
CA ASN A 28 -12.11 -13.20 1.09
C ASN A 28 -11.52 -14.57 1.42
N PHE A 29 -10.24 -14.63 1.74
CA PHE A 29 -9.50 -15.85 2.08
C PHE A 29 -9.23 -16.02 3.57
N LEU A 30 -9.51 -15.00 4.39
CA LEU A 30 -9.30 -15.06 5.84
C LEU A 30 -10.05 -16.25 6.44
N GLN A 31 -9.36 -17.05 7.24
CA GLN A 31 -9.86 -18.24 7.93
C GLN A 31 -10.43 -19.36 7.03
N LYS A 32 -10.36 -19.22 5.71
CA LYS A 32 -10.88 -20.24 4.77
C LYS A 32 -9.91 -21.37 4.46
N PHE A 33 -8.62 -21.13 4.65
CA PHE A 33 -7.55 -22.08 4.35
C PHE A 33 -6.63 -22.26 5.57
N PRO A 34 -7.10 -22.92 6.65
CA PRO A 34 -6.30 -23.13 7.84
C PRO A 34 -5.09 -24.02 7.53
N GLY A 35 -3.92 -23.63 8.06
CA GLY A 35 -2.67 -24.36 7.84
C GLY A 35 -2.04 -24.16 6.44
N CYS A 36 -2.56 -23.21 5.66
CA CYS A 36 -2.00 -22.82 4.38
C CYS A 36 -1.32 -21.46 4.49
N GLU A 37 -0.38 -21.17 3.60
CA GLU A 37 0.17 -19.83 3.40
C GLU A 37 -0.59 -19.12 2.27
N ILE A 38 -0.93 -17.84 2.49
CA ILE A 38 -1.58 -16.99 1.48
C ILE A 38 -0.54 -16.00 0.96
N GLU A 39 -0.16 -16.12 -0.29
CA GLU A 39 0.73 -15.18 -0.95
C GLU A 39 -0.06 -14.17 -1.79
N LEU A 40 0.13 -12.87 -1.51
CA LEU A 40 -0.38 -11.76 -2.31
C LEU A 40 0.73 -11.28 -3.23
N ILE A 41 0.46 -11.25 -4.53
CA ILE A 41 1.46 -10.90 -5.53
C ILE A 41 1.02 -9.63 -6.25
N SER A 42 1.86 -8.60 -6.21
CA SER A 42 1.69 -7.40 -7.02
C SER A 42 2.64 -7.38 -8.21
N LEU A 43 2.19 -6.73 -9.27
CA LEU A 43 2.99 -6.45 -10.46
C LEU A 43 2.79 -4.98 -10.84
N HIS A 44 3.89 -4.22 -10.87
CA HIS A 44 3.89 -2.78 -11.17
C HIS A 44 2.89 -1.98 -10.29
N GLY A 45 2.84 -2.27 -8.99
CA GLY A 45 1.99 -1.56 -8.01
C GLY A 45 0.51 -1.96 -8.04
N GLU A 46 0.15 -3.05 -8.73
CA GLU A 46 -1.20 -3.60 -8.70
C GLU A 46 -1.20 -5.03 -8.15
N CYS A 47 -2.01 -5.31 -7.13
CA CYS A 47 -2.18 -6.66 -6.62
C CYS A 47 -2.97 -7.51 -7.63
N ARG A 48 -2.26 -8.38 -8.34
CA ARG A 48 -2.77 -9.17 -9.47
C ARG A 48 -3.27 -10.54 -9.09
N GLU A 49 -2.71 -11.11 -8.02
CA GLU A 49 -2.93 -12.49 -7.69
C GLU A 49 -2.89 -12.73 -6.18
N ALA A 50 -3.63 -13.73 -5.74
CA ALA A 50 -3.43 -14.38 -4.46
C ALA A 50 -3.29 -15.90 -4.71
N THR A 51 -2.30 -16.53 -4.06
CA THR A 51 -2.06 -17.97 -4.15
C THR A 51 -2.11 -18.60 -2.77
N VAL A 52 -2.88 -19.66 -2.65
CA VAL A 52 -2.95 -20.50 -1.44
C VAL A 52 -1.94 -21.63 -1.59
N TRP A 53 -0.83 -21.55 -0.87
CA TRP A 53 0.19 -22.59 -0.78
C TRP A 53 -0.16 -23.56 0.34
N PHE A 54 -0.08 -24.87 0.09
CA PHE A 54 -0.45 -25.88 1.08
C PHE A 54 0.49 -27.07 1.08
N GLY A 55 0.46 -27.84 2.18
CA GLY A 55 1.29 -29.02 2.37
C GLY A 55 2.78 -28.70 2.28
N SER A 56 3.55 -29.51 1.56
CA SER A 56 5.01 -29.34 1.42
C SER A 56 5.44 -28.05 0.70
N MET A 57 4.53 -27.31 0.09
CA MET A 57 4.81 -26.04 -0.61
C MET A 57 4.46 -24.80 0.21
N ALA A 58 3.75 -24.95 1.33
CA ALA A 58 3.47 -23.84 2.22
C ALA A 58 4.73 -23.44 3.01
N GLY A 59 4.95 -22.15 3.16
CA GLY A 59 5.96 -21.60 4.06
C GLY A 59 5.53 -21.65 5.53
N PRO A 60 6.39 -21.17 6.45
CA PRO A 60 6.15 -21.27 7.89
C PRO A 60 5.09 -20.29 8.41
N HIS A 61 4.77 -19.24 7.67
CA HIS A 61 3.86 -18.18 8.09
C HIS A 61 2.56 -18.19 7.29
N THR A 62 1.52 -17.59 7.85
CA THR A 62 0.19 -17.57 7.23
C THR A 62 0.13 -16.66 6.01
N PHE A 63 0.94 -15.60 5.98
CA PHE A 63 0.91 -14.62 4.90
C PHE A 63 2.29 -14.33 4.30
N ARG A 64 2.26 -14.10 2.98
CA ARG A 64 3.39 -13.61 2.19
C ARG A 64 2.92 -12.50 1.27
N ALA A 65 3.76 -11.48 1.10
CA ALA A 65 3.61 -10.47 0.06
C ALA A 65 4.82 -10.53 -0.87
N THR A 66 4.58 -10.52 -2.17
CA THR A 66 5.62 -10.51 -3.20
C THR A 66 5.39 -9.39 -4.19
N VAL A 67 6.42 -8.59 -4.47
CA VAL A 67 6.37 -7.45 -5.39
C VAL A 67 7.21 -7.73 -6.62
N LEU A 68 6.57 -7.69 -7.79
CA LEU A 68 7.20 -7.90 -9.09
C LEU A 68 7.28 -6.58 -9.88
N PRO A 69 8.30 -6.40 -10.72
CA PRO A 69 9.36 -7.33 -11.11
C PRO A 69 10.55 -7.41 -10.15
N ALA A 70 10.58 -6.63 -9.05
CA ALA A 70 11.71 -6.59 -8.13
C ALA A 70 12.03 -7.96 -7.49
N GLY A 71 11.02 -8.84 -7.37
CA GLY A 71 11.17 -10.15 -6.75
C GLY A 71 11.33 -10.12 -5.24
N GLU A 72 11.08 -8.96 -4.60
CA GLU A 72 11.14 -8.82 -3.15
C GLU A 72 9.93 -9.51 -2.51
N SER A 73 10.17 -10.29 -1.46
CA SER A 73 9.14 -11.07 -0.77
C SER A 73 9.29 -10.95 0.75
N LEU A 74 8.16 -10.80 1.43
CA LEU A 74 8.06 -10.76 2.89
C LEU A 74 7.04 -11.80 3.35
N SER A 75 7.48 -12.77 4.17
CA SER A 75 6.62 -13.78 4.78
C SER A 75 6.76 -13.69 6.30
N GLU A 76 5.63 -13.48 7.00
CA GLU A 76 5.61 -13.30 8.45
C GLU A 76 4.19 -13.44 9.01
N ASP A 77 4.06 -13.44 10.34
CA ASP A 77 2.77 -13.26 11.02
C ASP A 77 2.42 -11.77 11.05
N PRO A 78 1.25 -11.34 10.56
CA PRO A 78 0.80 -9.95 10.65
C PRO A 78 0.76 -9.37 12.07
N LEU A 79 0.64 -10.20 13.09
CA LEU A 79 0.60 -9.78 14.49
C LEU A 79 1.98 -9.74 15.17
N SER A 80 3.06 -10.05 14.44
CA SER A 80 4.43 -10.06 14.99
C SER A 80 5.01 -8.66 15.21
N ALA A 81 4.41 -7.62 14.64
CA ALA A 81 4.89 -6.24 14.72
C ALA A 81 3.75 -5.24 14.90
N TRP A 82 4.09 -4.08 15.44
CA TRP A 82 3.18 -2.94 15.59
C TRP A 82 3.92 -1.63 15.34
N THR A 83 3.53 -0.91 14.30
CA THR A 83 4.19 0.35 13.93
C THR A 83 3.62 1.53 14.72
N ASN A 84 4.50 2.33 15.30
CA ASN A 84 4.14 3.54 16.01
C ASN A 84 3.58 4.62 15.06
N THR A 85 2.65 5.43 15.56
CA THR A 85 2.16 6.62 14.88
C THR A 85 3.01 7.83 15.23
N THR A 86 3.05 8.80 14.31
CA THR A 86 3.67 10.11 14.53
C THR A 86 2.63 11.22 14.42
N PRO A 87 2.72 12.30 15.25
CA PRO A 87 1.80 13.42 15.18
C PRO A 87 2.02 14.33 13.96
N THR A 88 3.17 14.20 13.29
CA THR A 88 3.54 15.01 12.13
C THR A 88 4.23 14.13 11.08
N SER A 89 4.14 14.53 9.81
CA SER A 89 4.91 13.89 8.75
C SER A 89 6.40 14.23 8.86
N CYS A 90 7.25 13.29 8.49
CA CYS A 90 8.69 13.48 8.28
C CYS A 90 8.97 14.08 6.88
N ALA A 91 10.22 13.99 6.39
CA ALA A 91 10.61 14.52 5.08
C ALA A 91 9.97 13.78 3.89
N TYR A 92 9.68 12.49 4.07
CA TYR A 92 9.12 11.62 3.03
C TYR A 92 7.81 10.98 3.44
N LEU A 93 6.93 10.79 2.47
CA LEU A 93 5.74 9.96 2.57
C LEU A 93 5.94 8.71 1.70
N PHE A 94 5.46 7.58 2.18
CA PHE A 94 5.54 6.31 1.48
C PHE A 94 4.15 5.72 1.25
N ASP A 95 3.89 5.31 0.01
CA ASP A 95 2.68 4.61 -0.40
C ASP A 95 3.01 3.11 -0.47
N PRO A 96 2.51 2.28 0.46
CA PRO A 96 2.83 0.88 0.49
C PRO A 96 2.20 0.13 -0.69
N ASP A 97 2.90 -0.90 -1.15
CA ASP A 97 2.41 -1.77 -2.21
C ASP A 97 1.11 -2.49 -1.77
N PRO A 98 0.15 -2.65 -2.69
CA PRO A 98 -1.11 -3.34 -2.38
C PRO A 98 -0.96 -4.76 -1.86
N ALA A 99 0.10 -5.51 -2.23
CA ALA A 99 0.33 -6.85 -1.70
C ALA A 99 0.64 -6.83 -0.21
N ILE A 100 1.46 -5.85 0.25
CA ILE A 100 1.78 -5.63 1.67
C ILE A 100 0.52 -5.25 2.47
N VAL A 101 -0.29 -4.34 1.93
CA VAL A 101 -1.51 -3.91 2.62
C VAL A 101 -2.52 -5.06 2.73
N ARG A 102 -2.74 -5.80 1.64
CA ARG A 102 -3.73 -6.88 1.59
C ARG A 102 -3.32 -8.14 2.36
N SER A 103 -2.02 -8.40 2.51
CA SER A 103 -1.52 -9.48 3.34
C SER A 103 -1.57 -9.16 4.84
N GLY A 104 -1.82 -7.88 5.20
CA GLY A 104 -1.76 -7.43 6.59
C GLY A 104 -0.32 -7.22 7.10
N LEU A 105 0.69 -7.33 6.25
CA LEU A 105 2.11 -7.25 6.65
C LEU A 105 2.65 -5.81 6.70
N LEU A 106 1.76 -4.81 6.69
CA LEU A 106 2.15 -3.39 6.67
C LEU A 106 3.01 -3.02 7.88
N ASP A 107 2.61 -3.43 9.09
CA ASP A 107 3.35 -3.10 10.31
C ASP A 107 4.70 -3.82 10.36
N VAL A 108 4.75 -5.07 9.94
CA VAL A 108 6.00 -5.84 9.85
C VAL A 108 7.00 -5.19 8.89
N MET A 109 6.51 -4.81 7.71
CA MET A 109 7.33 -4.11 6.69
C MET A 109 7.80 -2.75 7.20
N ALA A 110 6.91 -1.99 7.84
CA ALA A 110 7.22 -0.66 8.37
C ALA A 110 8.26 -0.71 9.49
N GLU A 111 8.13 -1.63 10.45
CA GLU A 111 9.10 -1.82 11.53
C GLU A 111 10.48 -2.20 11.00
N ARG A 112 10.56 -3.15 10.07
CA ARG A 112 11.83 -3.58 9.44
C ARG A 112 12.55 -2.47 8.70
N ASN A 113 11.80 -1.47 8.22
CA ASN A 113 12.33 -0.33 7.47
C ASN A 113 12.37 0.99 8.27
N ASN A 114 12.10 0.96 9.59
CA ASN A 114 12.06 2.13 10.46
C ASN A 114 11.09 3.22 9.96
N LEU A 115 9.93 2.80 9.44
CA LEU A 115 8.86 3.69 9.01
C LEU A 115 7.83 3.89 10.12
N LEU A 116 7.16 5.06 10.12
CA LEU A 116 6.11 5.40 11.08
C LEU A 116 4.77 5.55 10.33
N ARG A 117 3.67 5.28 11.00
CA ARG A 117 2.33 5.58 10.48
C ARG A 117 1.99 7.05 10.69
N LEU A 118 1.30 7.66 9.73
CA LEU A 118 0.72 9.00 9.90
C LEU A 118 -0.51 9.00 10.82
N ASP A 119 -1.22 7.88 10.87
CA ASP A 119 -2.40 7.66 11.70
C ASP A 119 -2.64 6.16 11.88
N ALA A 120 -3.30 5.75 12.95
CA ALA A 120 -3.58 4.32 13.20
C ALA A 120 -4.49 3.69 12.14
N GLU A 121 -5.35 4.48 11.51
CA GLU A 121 -6.26 4.03 10.44
C GLU A 121 -5.70 4.31 9.03
N GLU A 122 -4.53 4.95 8.92
CA GLU A 122 -3.91 5.29 7.64
C GLU A 122 -2.90 4.22 7.21
N GLU A 123 -2.80 3.99 5.91
CA GLU A 123 -1.85 3.07 5.33
C GLU A 123 -0.56 3.77 4.87
N TYR A 124 -0.62 5.08 4.61
CA TYR A 124 0.57 5.87 4.29
C TYR A 124 1.53 5.93 5.48
N LEU A 125 2.81 5.79 5.16
CA LEU A 125 3.90 5.80 6.12
C LEU A 125 4.79 7.04 5.91
N THR A 126 5.64 7.33 6.89
CA THR A 126 6.57 8.47 6.81
C THR A 126 7.89 8.15 7.50
N ALA A 127 8.97 8.76 7.01
CA ALA A 127 10.30 8.75 7.65
C ALA A 127 11.15 9.90 7.08
N ASP A 128 12.30 10.17 7.71
CA ASP A 128 13.29 11.14 7.23
C ASP A 128 14.29 10.54 6.25
N GLN A 129 14.29 9.22 6.07
CA GLN A 129 15.14 8.50 5.14
C GLN A 129 14.31 7.59 4.24
N ILE A 130 14.78 7.38 3.02
CA ILE A 130 14.15 6.48 2.05
C ILE A 130 14.70 5.05 2.31
N PRO A 131 13.83 4.07 2.61
CA PRO A 131 14.24 2.69 2.79
C PRO A 131 14.64 2.05 1.45
N THR A 132 15.52 1.05 1.52
CA THR A 132 15.86 0.22 0.36
C THR A 132 14.91 -0.98 0.31
N THR A 133 13.72 -0.78 -0.24
CA THR A 133 12.71 -1.83 -0.43
C THR A 133 11.79 -1.48 -1.59
N ALA A 134 11.32 -2.49 -2.31
CA ALA A 134 10.32 -2.35 -3.38
C ALA A 134 8.87 -2.34 -2.83
N PHE A 135 8.67 -2.54 -1.52
CA PHE A 135 7.34 -2.55 -0.91
C PHE A 135 6.70 -1.18 -0.76
N VAL A 136 7.41 -0.09 -1.07
CA VAL A 136 6.87 1.27 -0.97
C VAL A 136 7.26 2.12 -2.17
N THR A 137 6.35 3.03 -2.54
CA THR A 137 6.68 4.15 -3.43
C THR A 137 6.96 5.39 -2.59
N ALA A 138 8.12 6.02 -2.80
CA ALA A 138 8.56 7.19 -2.03
C ALA A 138 8.15 8.52 -2.67
N PHE A 139 7.72 9.45 -1.83
CA PHE A 139 7.40 10.83 -2.22
C PHE A 139 8.10 11.80 -1.29
N LYS A 140 8.84 12.77 -1.84
CA LYS A 140 9.40 13.88 -1.05
C LYS A 140 8.31 14.89 -0.76
N ILE A 141 8.02 15.15 0.50
CA ILE A 141 7.00 16.09 0.92
C ILE A 141 7.48 17.53 0.63
N GLU A 142 6.65 18.32 -0.05
CA GLU A 142 6.83 19.75 -0.29
C GLU A 142 6.05 20.57 0.74
N ALA A 143 4.78 20.20 0.98
CA ALA A 143 3.92 20.87 1.95
C ALA A 143 2.84 19.93 2.50
N VAL A 144 2.39 20.21 3.72
CA VAL A 144 1.22 19.57 4.33
C VAL A 144 0.19 20.67 4.61
N LEU A 145 -0.97 20.58 4.00
CA LEU A 145 -2.05 21.55 4.07
C LEU A 145 -3.24 20.97 4.83
N SER A 146 -4.14 21.83 5.27
CA SER A 146 -5.43 21.37 5.81
C SER A 146 -6.24 20.62 4.72
N ASN A 147 -7.24 19.84 5.12
CA ASN A 147 -8.11 19.12 4.18
C ASN A 147 -9.06 20.10 3.45
N SER A 148 -8.51 21.04 2.72
CA SER A 148 -9.22 22.09 2.00
C SER A 148 -8.73 22.23 0.56
N VAL A 149 -9.56 21.84 -0.40
CA VAL A 149 -9.27 22.03 -1.83
C VAL A 149 -9.08 23.50 -2.19
N LYS A 150 -9.73 24.42 -1.45
CA LYS A 150 -9.55 25.87 -1.64
C LYS A 150 -8.13 26.30 -1.27
N GLU A 151 -7.63 25.84 -0.13
CA GLU A 151 -6.26 26.09 0.32
C GLU A 151 -5.23 25.46 -0.63
N LEU A 152 -5.44 24.23 -1.04
CA LEU A 152 -4.62 23.55 -2.05
C LEU A 152 -4.53 24.38 -3.34
N LYS A 153 -5.66 24.86 -3.87
CA LYS A 153 -5.68 25.69 -5.08
C LYS A 153 -4.95 27.03 -4.89
N HIS A 154 -5.07 27.64 -3.71
CA HIS A 154 -4.35 28.88 -3.40
C HIS A 154 -2.84 28.62 -3.37
N TYR A 155 -2.40 27.55 -2.71
CA TYR A 155 -1.00 27.15 -2.65
C TYR A 155 -0.42 26.90 -4.05
N LEU A 156 -1.09 26.07 -4.86
CA LEU A 156 -0.61 25.69 -6.19
C LEU A 156 -0.64 26.82 -7.24
N ARG A 157 -1.43 27.91 -7.03
CA ARG A 157 -1.41 29.06 -7.94
C ARG A 157 -0.09 29.82 -7.94
N GLN A 158 0.71 29.72 -6.89
CA GLN A 158 2.01 30.37 -6.81
C GLN A 158 3.04 29.74 -7.74
N SER A 159 2.94 28.43 -7.96
CA SER A 159 3.82 27.64 -8.84
C SER A 159 3.06 26.43 -9.41
N PRO A 160 2.23 26.64 -10.45
CA PRO A 160 1.39 25.57 -10.97
C PRO A 160 2.21 24.53 -11.75
N SER A 161 1.89 23.23 -11.56
CA SER A 161 2.54 22.11 -12.23
C SER A 161 1.92 21.80 -13.58
N GLN A 162 2.71 21.15 -14.45
CA GLN A 162 2.26 20.62 -15.74
C GLN A 162 1.19 19.53 -15.55
N HIS A 163 1.36 18.72 -14.51
CA HIS A 163 0.48 17.58 -14.23
C HIS A 163 0.36 17.34 -12.71
N TYR A 164 -0.80 16.83 -12.30
CA TYR A 164 -1.07 16.40 -10.93
C TYR A 164 -1.58 14.96 -10.93
N GLU A 165 -0.90 14.09 -10.19
CA GLU A 165 -1.44 12.81 -9.75
C GLU A 165 -2.21 13.03 -8.45
N VAL A 166 -3.45 12.56 -8.34
CA VAL A 166 -4.23 12.67 -7.10
C VAL A 166 -4.43 11.29 -6.51
N LYS A 167 -4.00 11.10 -5.27
CA LYS A 167 -4.10 9.86 -4.51
C LYS A 167 -4.97 10.03 -3.27
N CYS A 168 -5.73 9.00 -2.96
CA CYS A 168 -6.48 8.89 -1.70
C CYS A 168 -6.66 7.41 -1.35
N ARG A 169 -6.65 7.07 -0.07
CA ARG A 169 -6.92 5.71 0.40
C ARG A 169 -8.16 5.65 1.30
N ARG A 170 -8.14 6.37 2.40
CA ARG A 170 -9.21 6.33 3.43
C ARG A 170 -10.15 7.52 3.37
N ILE A 171 -9.81 8.55 2.62
CA ILE A 171 -10.65 9.74 2.44
C ILE A 171 -11.43 9.58 1.14
N SER A 172 -12.76 9.64 1.23
CA SER A 172 -13.64 9.55 0.04
C SER A 172 -13.62 10.88 -0.71
N ILE A 173 -12.89 10.93 -1.81
CA ILE A 173 -12.87 12.05 -2.75
C ILE A 173 -12.90 11.52 -4.20
N GLU A 174 -13.45 12.32 -5.09
CA GLU A 174 -13.37 12.06 -6.52
C GLU A 174 -12.07 12.69 -7.07
N ALA A 175 -11.00 11.88 -7.18
CA ALA A 175 -9.67 12.32 -7.58
C ALA A 175 -9.69 13.09 -8.92
N ASP A 176 -10.48 12.65 -9.90
CA ASP A 176 -10.60 13.32 -11.19
C ASP A 176 -11.30 14.68 -11.11
N VAL A 177 -12.29 14.82 -10.24
CA VAL A 177 -12.96 16.11 -10.00
C VAL A 177 -12.00 17.11 -9.35
N VAL A 178 -11.23 16.66 -8.36
CA VAL A 178 -10.20 17.51 -7.75
C VAL A 178 -9.18 17.92 -8.79
N ARG A 179 -8.61 16.96 -9.52
CA ARG A 179 -7.56 17.22 -10.53
C ARG A 179 -7.96 18.25 -11.55
N ARG A 180 -9.20 18.20 -12.08
CA ARG A 180 -9.71 19.19 -13.07
C ARG A 180 -9.82 20.60 -12.54
N GLN A 181 -9.84 20.78 -11.22
CA GLN A 181 -9.94 22.09 -10.59
C GLN A 181 -8.59 22.72 -10.25
N LEU A 182 -7.48 21.97 -10.40
CA LEU A 182 -6.14 22.44 -10.06
C LEU A 182 -5.60 23.36 -11.17
N PRO A 183 -4.83 24.41 -10.81
CA PRO A 183 -4.21 25.29 -11.80
C PRO A 183 -3.12 24.55 -12.58
N THR A 184 -3.03 24.74 -13.88
CA THR A 184 -1.97 24.16 -14.73
C THR A 184 -0.90 25.20 -15.05
N GLY A 185 0.37 24.79 -15.13
CA GLY A 185 1.52 25.64 -15.39
C GLY A 185 2.72 24.87 -15.90
N ALA A 186 3.94 25.37 -15.61
CA ALA A 186 5.19 24.85 -16.17
C ALA A 186 6.03 24.03 -15.19
N GLU A 187 5.70 24.05 -13.88
CA GLU A 187 6.47 23.32 -12.87
C GLU A 187 6.41 21.80 -13.07
N PRO A 188 7.39 21.06 -12.56
CA PRO A 188 7.40 19.60 -12.62
C PRO A 188 6.14 18.96 -12.04
N PRO A 189 5.81 17.72 -12.44
CA PRO A 189 4.67 17.01 -11.91
C PRO A 189 4.68 16.90 -10.39
N ARG A 190 3.54 17.10 -9.75
CA ARG A 190 3.32 16.91 -8.32
C ARG A 190 2.30 15.82 -8.04
N VAL A 191 2.43 15.20 -6.88
CA VAL A 191 1.45 14.25 -6.35
C VAL A 191 0.71 14.92 -5.21
N ILE A 192 -0.61 14.89 -5.28
CA ILE A 192 -1.52 15.41 -4.26
C ILE A 192 -2.12 14.21 -3.52
N ILE A 193 -1.77 14.05 -2.25
CA ILE A 193 -2.16 12.89 -1.48
C ILE A 193 -3.10 13.34 -0.37
N PHE A 194 -4.32 12.83 -0.39
CA PHE A 194 -5.29 13.00 0.68
C PHE A 194 -5.06 11.89 1.70
N ALA A 195 -4.64 12.26 2.90
CA ALA A 195 -4.27 11.34 3.96
C ALA A 195 -4.84 11.78 5.31
N LYS A 196 -4.87 10.87 6.26
CA LYS A 196 -5.17 11.14 7.65
C LYS A 196 -3.85 11.30 8.41
N VAL A 197 -3.69 12.40 9.11
CA VAL A 197 -2.50 12.69 9.94
C VAL A 197 -2.98 13.02 11.34
N ALA A 198 -2.57 12.22 12.33
CA ALA A 198 -2.94 12.40 13.74
C ALA A 198 -4.45 12.67 13.96
N GLY A 199 -5.30 11.84 13.38
CA GLY A 199 -6.76 11.91 13.49
C GLY A 199 -7.43 12.96 12.61
N ARG A 200 -6.71 13.74 11.81
CA ARG A 200 -7.25 14.81 10.97
C ARG A 200 -6.94 14.60 9.50
N GLY A 201 -7.91 14.90 8.65
CA GLY A 201 -7.67 14.93 7.20
C GLY A 201 -6.67 16.01 6.84
N ALA A 202 -5.72 15.70 5.99
CA ALA A 202 -4.69 16.59 5.46
C ALA A 202 -4.49 16.34 3.97
N ILE A 203 -3.93 17.33 3.28
CA ILE A 203 -3.50 17.23 1.89
C ILE A 203 -1.98 17.38 1.87
N VAL A 204 -1.29 16.36 1.43
CA VAL A 204 0.16 16.35 1.24
C VAL A 204 0.45 16.69 -0.22
N VAL A 205 1.23 17.74 -0.46
CA VAL A 205 1.80 18.07 -1.76
C VAL A 205 3.20 17.50 -1.79
N ALA A 206 3.51 16.69 -2.79
CA ALA A 206 4.78 15.97 -2.84
C ALA A 206 5.28 15.73 -4.27
N HIS A 207 6.55 15.32 -4.36
CA HIS A 207 7.19 14.88 -5.61
C HIS A 207 7.51 13.40 -5.53
N ARG A 208 7.18 12.65 -6.59
CA ARG A 208 7.57 11.24 -6.69
C ARG A 208 9.08 11.12 -6.79
N ILE A 209 9.68 10.26 -5.97
CA ILE A 209 11.08 9.89 -6.09
C ILE A 209 11.19 8.78 -7.14
N THR A 210 11.88 9.06 -8.23
CA THR A 210 12.22 8.08 -9.27
C THR A 210 13.65 7.60 -9.04
N GLY A 211 13.87 6.27 -8.98
CA GLY A 211 15.22 5.70 -8.89
C GLY A 211 15.63 5.11 -7.54
N ALA A 212 14.70 4.89 -6.61
CA ALA A 212 14.91 4.05 -5.43
C ALA A 212 14.30 2.65 -5.73
N SER A 213 15.00 1.84 -6.51
CA SER A 213 14.71 0.42 -6.72
C SER A 213 16.01 -0.34 -6.77
#